data_502136f3402def832a7b51c512d16ee1
#
_entry.id   502136f3402def832a7b51c512d16ee1
#
_cell.length_a   1.000
_cell.length_b   1.000
_cell.length_c   1.000
_cell.angle_alpha   90.00
_cell.angle_beta   90.00
_cell.angle_gamma   90.00
#
_symmetry.space_group_name_H-M   'P 1'
#
loop_
_entity.id
_entity.type
_entity.pdbx_description
1 polymer ?
#
loop_
_entity_poly.entity_id
_entity_poly.type
_entity_poly.pdbx_seq_one_letter_code
_entity_poly.pdbx_strand_id
1 'polypeptide(L)'
;DERCLPALAELSAAFPGMLEVVSDDAMAVDAHALAGDGAHIVANLPYNVGTALTVGWLSADWMPWWASLTLMFQQEVAERIVAPSGDGHYGRLAVLAQWRAKARIAMKVHRSAFTPPPKVMSAVVHIEPVEAPEDVAFRTLEKLTAAAFGQRRKMLRQSLKGLPGALEALEVAGID
;
A
#
# COMPACT_ATOMS: atom_id res chain seq x y z
N ASP A 1 5.20 -19.51 3.96
CA ASP A 1 6.08 -20.59 3.44
C ASP A 1 6.26 -21.65 4.52
N GLU A 2 5.73 -22.85 4.29
CA GLU A 2 5.73 -23.95 5.25
C GLU A 2 7.15 -24.35 5.74
N ARG A 3 8.18 -24.08 4.95
CA ARG A 3 9.58 -24.31 5.33
C ARG A 3 10.04 -23.50 6.54
N CYS A 4 9.36 -22.40 6.85
CA CYS A 4 9.67 -21.54 7.98
C CYS A 4 8.97 -22.00 9.29
N LEU A 5 7.95 -22.85 9.21
CA LEU A 5 7.13 -23.23 10.37
C LEU A 5 7.93 -23.90 11.51
N PRO A 6 8.89 -24.81 11.24
CA PRO A 6 9.70 -25.38 12.32
C PRO A 6 10.50 -24.35 13.11
N ALA A 7 11.16 -23.42 12.40
CA ALA A 7 11.93 -22.35 13.04
C ALA A 7 11.03 -21.35 13.80
N LEU A 8 9.85 -21.07 13.27
CA LEU A 8 8.86 -20.22 13.97
C LEU A 8 8.29 -20.91 15.21
N ALA A 9 8.11 -22.23 15.19
CA ALA A 9 7.68 -23.00 16.35
C ALA A 9 8.73 -22.96 17.47
N GLU A 10 10.02 -23.11 17.16
CA GLU A 10 11.12 -22.95 18.12
C GLU A 10 11.13 -21.55 18.73
N LEU A 11 10.92 -20.52 17.92
CA LEU A 11 10.86 -19.15 18.38
C LEU A 11 9.66 -18.91 19.29
N SER A 12 8.47 -19.41 18.92
CA SER A 12 7.27 -19.33 19.76
C SER A 12 7.42 -20.03 21.10
N ALA A 13 8.10 -21.19 21.11
CA ALA A 13 8.41 -21.91 22.35
C ALA A 13 9.41 -21.14 23.24
N ALA A 14 10.37 -20.41 22.66
CA ALA A 14 11.32 -19.59 23.39
C ALA A 14 10.69 -18.30 23.97
N PHE A 15 9.60 -17.82 23.39
CA PHE A 15 8.90 -16.59 23.80
C PHE A 15 7.39 -16.86 24.01
N PRO A 16 7.00 -17.64 25.03
CA PRO A 16 5.63 -18.05 25.24
C PRO A 16 4.70 -16.84 25.47
N GLY A 17 3.58 -16.80 24.73
CA GLY A 17 2.60 -15.71 24.79
C GLY A 17 3.01 -14.41 24.08
N MET A 18 4.22 -14.34 23.50
CA MET A 18 4.69 -13.15 22.79
C MET A 18 4.67 -13.32 21.27
N LEU A 19 4.64 -14.56 20.78
CA LEU A 19 4.59 -14.87 19.36
C LEU A 19 3.51 -15.92 19.09
N GLU A 20 2.50 -15.52 18.32
CA GLU A 20 1.51 -16.41 17.72
C GLU A 20 1.83 -16.59 16.24
N VAL A 21 1.81 -17.83 15.76
CA VAL A 21 2.09 -18.17 14.36
C VAL A 21 0.82 -18.61 13.67
N VAL A 22 0.37 -17.82 12.68
CA VAL A 22 -0.75 -18.16 11.81
C VAL A 22 -0.20 -18.53 10.43
N SER A 23 -0.44 -19.76 9.98
CA SER A 23 -0.01 -20.24 8.67
C SER A 23 -1.17 -20.21 7.69
N ASP A 24 -1.29 -19.10 6.97
CA ASP A 24 -2.39 -18.90 6.02
C ASP A 24 -1.96 -17.98 4.86
N ASP A 25 -2.85 -17.77 3.90
CA ASP A 25 -2.68 -16.78 2.83
C ASP A 25 -2.97 -15.37 3.37
N ALA A 26 -1.96 -14.50 3.36
CA ALA A 26 -2.10 -13.12 3.82
C ALA A 26 -3.20 -12.31 3.09
N MET A 27 -3.60 -12.73 1.87
CA MET A 27 -4.72 -12.11 1.14
C MET A 27 -6.10 -12.58 1.62
N ALA A 28 -6.17 -13.73 2.31
CA ALA A 28 -7.41 -14.32 2.83
C ALA A 28 -7.61 -14.06 4.33
N VAL A 29 -6.52 -13.79 5.06
CA VAL A 29 -6.54 -13.55 6.51
C VAL A 29 -7.19 -12.22 6.84
N ASP A 30 -8.11 -12.22 7.80
CA ASP A 30 -8.60 -11.01 8.45
C ASP A 30 -7.56 -10.52 9.47
N ALA A 31 -6.67 -9.64 9.00
CA ALA A 31 -5.59 -9.12 9.82
C ALA A 31 -6.09 -8.27 11.00
N HIS A 32 -7.25 -7.61 10.88
CA HIS A 32 -7.86 -6.85 11.96
C HIS A 32 -8.37 -7.77 13.07
N ALA A 33 -9.07 -8.83 12.69
CA ALA A 33 -9.56 -9.83 13.68
C ALA A 33 -8.41 -10.49 14.47
N LEU A 34 -7.23 -10.67 13.84
CA LEU A 34 -6.05 -11.23 14.49
C LEU A 34 -5.31 -10.23 15.39
N ALA A 35 -5.11 -9.02 14.93
CA ALA A 35 -4.20 -8.07 15.57
C ALA A 35 -4.90 -7.03 16.47
N GLY A 36 -6.21 -6.81 16.27
CA GLY A 36 -6.98 -5.79 16.97
C GLY A 36 -6.66 -4.37 16.53
N ASP A 37 -7.23 -3.40 17.26
CA ASP A 37 -7.05 -1.97 17.01
C ASP A 37 -5.66 -1.49 17.47
N GLY A 38 -5.12 -0.50 16.74
CA GLY A 38 -3.83 0.12 17.06
C GLY A 38 -2.61 -0.75 16.68
N ALA A 39 -2.80 -1.77 15.87
CA ALA A 39 -1.72 -2.68 15.47
C ALA A 39 -0.67 -2.00 14.57
N HIS A 40 0.59 -2.37 14.76
CA HIS A 40 1.68 -2.03 13.87
C HIS A 40 1.97 -3.18 12.92
N ILE A 41 1.78 -2.98 11.62
CA ILE A 41 2.07 -4.00 10.62
C ILE A 41 3.50 -3.84 10.13
N VAL A 42 4.32 -4.87 10.35
CA VAL A 42 5.70 -4.93 9.85
C VAL A 42 5.83 -6.15 8.95
N ALA A 43 6.12 -5.95 7.67
CA ALA A 43 6.14 -7.07 6.72
C ALA A 43 7.18 -6.94 5.61
N ASN A 44 7.85 -8.07 5.37
CA ASN A 44 8.59 -8.33 4.13
C ASN A 44 7.64 -9.05 3.17
N LEU A 45 6.92 -8.28 2.35
CA LEU A 45 5.87 -8.80 1.48
C LEU A 45 6.45 -9.42 0.20
N PRO A 46 5.88 -10.54 -0.29
CA PRO A 46 6.15 -10.98 -1.64
C PRO A 46 5.77 -9.89 -2.65
N TYR A 47 6.64 -9.64 -3.64
CA TYR A 47 6.49 -8.50 -4.56
C TYR A 47 5.20 -8.50 -5.38
N ASN A 48 4.62 -9.68 -5.63
CA ASN A 48 3.39 -9.84 -6.41
C ASN A 48 2.11 -9.45 -5.63
N VAL A 49 2.11 -9.52 -4.30
CA VAL A 49 0.90 -9.23 -3.48
C VAL A 49 1.03 -7.98 -2.61
N GLY A 50 2.26 -7.46 -2.41
CA GLY A 50 2.51 -6.35 -1.49
C GLY A 50 1.69 -5.09 -1.79
N THR A 51 1.56 -4.71 -3.06
CA THR A 51 0.74 -3.55 -3.44
C THR A 51 -0.75 -3.79 -3.18
N ALA A 52 -1.27 -4.99 -3.47
CA ALA A 52 -2.68 -5.32 -3.26
C ALA A 52 -3.03 -5.30 -1.76
N LEU A 53 -2.19 -5.90 -0.91
CA LEU A 53 -2.36 -5.86 0.55
C LEU A 53 -2.33 -4.41 1.07
N THR A 54 -1.38 -3.60 0.63
CA THR A 54 -1.27 -2.19 1.05
C THR A 54 -2.52 -1.40 0.67
N VAL A 55 -3.00 -1.53 -0.57
CA VAL A 55 -4.24 -0.88 -1.01
C VAL A 55 -5.44 -1.40 -0.21
N GLY A 56 -5.50 -2.68 0.10
CA GLY A 56 -6.53 -3.27 0.96
C GLY A 56 -6.56 -2.62 2.35
N TRP A 57 -5.41 -2.48 3.01
CA TRP A 57 -5.34 -1.82 4.33
C TRP A 57 -5.66 -0.32 4.27
N LEU A 58 -5.29 0.38 3.20
CA LEU A 58 -5.65 1.79 2.97
C LEU A 58 -7.14 1.97 2.65
N SER A 59 -7.83 0.93 2.17
CA SER A 59 -9.25 0.97 1.86
C SER A 59 -10.17 0.69 3.05
N ALA A 60 -9.61 0.34 4.21
CA ALA A 60 -10.36 0.13 5.45
C ALA A 60 -11.16 1.37 5.85
N ASP A 61 -12.12 1.19 6.74
CA ASP A 61 -12.86 2.30 7.34
C ASP A 61 -11.88 3.24 8.04
N TRP A 62 -12.17 4.55 8.01
CA TRP A 62 -11.23 5.56 8.45
C TRP A 62 -11.71 6.24 9.74
N MET A 63 -10.93 6.36 10.81
CA MET A 63 -9.50 5.99 10.96
C MET A 63 -9.31 4.46 10.91
N PRO A 64 -8.21 3.95 10.34
CA PRO A 64 -8.03 2.52 10.23
C PRO A 64 -7.70 1.86 11.58
N TRP A 65 -7.90 0.55 11.65
CA TRP A 65 -7.58 -0.26 12.81
C TRP A 65 -6.05 -0.39 13.09
N TRP A 66 -5.21 -0.09 12.10
CA TRP A 66 -3.76 -0.13 12.24
C TRP A 66 -3.18 1.25 12.57
N ALA A 67 -2.14 1.29 13.42
CA ALA A 67 -1.43 2.51 13.80
C ALA A 67 -0.31 2.88 12.82
N SER A 68 0.37 1.90 12.24
CA SER A 68 1.36 2.12 11.17
C SER A 68 1.60 0.87 10.34
N LEU A 69 2.08 1.10 9.11
CA LEU A 69 2.56 0.04 8.22
C LEU A 69 4.04 0.28 7.93
N THR A 70 4.88 -0.73 8.14
CA THR A 70 6.31 -0.71 7.80
C THR A 70 6.57 -1.88 6.84
N LEU A 71 6.60 -1.59 5.56
CA LEU A 71 6.50 -2.59 4.51
C LEU A 71 7.69 -2.54 3.57
N MET A 72 8.23 -3.69 3.20
CA MET A 72 9.31 -3.77 2.23
C MET A 72 8.77 -4.06 0.82
N PHE A 73 9.24 -3.25 -0.14
CA PHE A 73 8.90 -3.35 -1.57
C PHE A 73 10.16 -3.36 -2.42
N GLN A 74 10.00 -3.68 -3.71
CA GLN A 74 10.97 -3.27 -4.71
C GLN A 74 11.13 -1.75 -4.67
N GLN A 75 12.36 -1.25 -4.87
CA GLN A 75 12.65 0.18 -4.76
C GLN A 75 11.74 1.03 -5.67
N GLU A 76 11.48 0.60 -6.90
CA GLU A 76 10.59 1.31 -7.83
C GLU A 76 9.16 1.44 -7.27
N VAL A 77 8.64 0.39 -6.62
CA VAL A 77 7.30 0.43 -6.01
C VAL A 77 7.29 1.38 -4.81
N ALA A 78 8.32 1.33 -3.97
CA ALA A 78 8.48 2.26 -2.86
C ALA A 78 8.53 3.72 -3.33
N GLU A 79 9.28 4.02 -4.38
CA GLU A 79 9.38 5.34 -4.98
C GLU A 79 8.02 5.81 -5.53
N ARG A 80 7.23 4.92 -6.12
CA ARG A 80 5.84 5.23 -6.54
C ARG A 80 4.89 5.51 -5.38
N ILE A 81 5.04 4.85 -4.23
CA ILE A 81 4.20 5.10 -3.05
C ILE A 81 4.44 6.51 -2.49
N VAL A 82 5.69 6.95 -2.44
CA VAL A 82 6.09 8.20 -1.81
C VAL A 82 6.26 9.37 -2.77
N ALA A 83 6.08 9.16 -4.07
CA ALA A 83 6.29 10.17 -5.09
C ALA A 83 5.40 11.42 -4.87
N PRO A 84 5.96 12.62 -4.79
CA PRO A 84 5.18 13.84 -4.74
C PRO A 84 4.58 14.17 -6.12
N SER A 85 3.58 15.04 -6.14
CA SER A 85 3.02 15.56 -7.40
C SER A 85 4.11 16.23 -8.24
N GLY A 86 4.15 15.94 -9.54
CA GLY A 86 5.16 16.42 -10.47
C GLY A 86 6.37 15.50 -10.63
N ASP A 87 6.54 14.50 -9.76
CA ASP A 87 7.60 13.50 -9.92
C ASP A 87 7.26 12.49 -11.02
N GLY A 88 8.28 11.95 -11.69
CA GLY A 88 8.10 10.95 -12.76
C GLY A 88 7.48 9.63 -12.29
N HIS A 89 7.65 9.28 -11.03
CA HIS A 89 7.04 8.10 -10.40
C HIS A 89 5.63 8.35 -9.88
N TYR A 90 5.16 9.62 -9.85
CA TYR A 90 3.82 9.96 -9.39
C TYR A 90 2.75 9.27 -10.23
N GLY A 91 1.81 8.62 -9.57
CA GLY A 91 0.75 7.88 -10.23
C GLY A 91 -0.33 7.42 -9.27
N ARG A 92 -1.18 6.51 -9.75
CA ARG A 92 -2.30 5.97 -8.98
C ARG A 92 -1.91 5.56 -7.57
N LEU A 93 -0.78 4.85 -7.40
CA LEU A 93 -0.36 4.33 -6.10
C LEU A 93 0.03 5.45 -5.14
N ALA A 94 0.68 6.51 -5.64
CA ALA A 94 0.99 7.70 -4.83
C ALA A 94 -0.29 8.37 -4.32
N VAL A 95 -1.27 8.58 -5.20
CA VAL A 95 -2.55 9.20 -4.81
C VAL A 95 -3.27 8.37 -3.76
N LEU A 96 -3.40 7.05 -3.97
CA LEU A 96 -4.10 6.17 -3.03
C LEU A 96 -3.41 6.13 -1.67
N ALA A 97 -2.07 6.06 -1.64
CA ALA A 97 -1.32 6.01 -0.40
C ALA A 97 -1.35 7.34 0.36
N GLN A 98 -1.18 8.46 -0.36
CA GLN A 98 -1.04 9.78 0.26
C GLN A 98 -2.36 10.50 0.51
N TRP A 99 -3.48 9.95 0.03
CA TRP A 99 -4.82 10.49 0.31
C TRP A 99 -5.19 10.43 1.80
N ARG A 100 -4.79 9.37 2.47
CA ARG A 100 -5.17 9.07 3.86
C ARG A 100 -3.97 8.83 4.78
N ALA A 101 -2.75 8.89 4.25
CA ALA A 101 -1.57 8.56 5.02
C ALA A 101 -0.36 9.40 4.61
N LYS A 102 0.59 9.55 5.54
CA LYS A 102 1.94 10.01 5.26
C LYS A 102 2.82 8.80 4.99
N ALA A 103 3.43 8.76 3.81
CA ALA A 103 4.34 7.69 3.41
C ALA A 103 5.75 8.24 3.21
N ARG A 104 6.76 7.53 3.72
CA ARG A 104 8.17 7.87 3.52
C ARG A 104 9.01 6.62 3.34
N ILE A 105 10.07 6.71 2.57
CA ILE A 105 11.10 5.66 2.54
C ILE A 105 11.89 5.77 3.84
N ALA A 106 11.78 4.74 4.69
CA ALA A 106 12.52 4.66 5.93
C ALA A 106 13.96 4.22 5.70
N MET A 107 14.16 3.29 4.74
CA MET A 107 15.48 2.73 4.47
C MET A 107 15.51 2.09 3.07
N LYS A 108 16.64 2.22 2.36
CA LYS A 108 16.95 1.45 1.16
C LYS A 108 17.73 0.20 1.53
N VAL A 109 17.40 -0.93 0.90
CA VAL A 109 18.02 -2.23 1.19
C VAL A 109 18.72 -2.73 -0.08
N HIS A 110 20.03 -2.88 0.01
CA HIS A 110 20.81 -3.38 -1.11
C HIS A 110 20.49 -4.85 -1.37
N ARG A 111 20.44 -5.26 -2.63
CA ARG A 111 20.14 -6.63 -3.04
C ARG A 111 21.04 -7.70 -2.42
N SER A 112 22.30 -7.34 -2.06
CA SER A 112 23.24 -8.26 -1.38
C SER A 112 22.85 -8.60 0.05
N ALA A 113 21.86 -7.93 0.64
CA ALA A 113 21.32 -8.27 1.95
C ALA A 113 20.45 -9.53 1.95
N PHE A 114 20.18 -10.10 0.78
CA PHE A 114 19.32 -11.27 0.62
C PHE A 114 20.09 -12.48 0.06
N THR A 115 19.64 -13.67 0.45
CA THR A 115 20.17 -14.94 -0.08
C THR A 115 18.99 -15.83 -0.51
N PRO A 116 18.84 -16.13 -1.83
CA PRO A 116 19.59 -15.56 -2.96
C PRO A 116 19.28 -14.07 -3.19
N PRO A 117 20.21 -13.29 -3.77
CA PRO A 117 19.98 -11.87 -4.01
C PRO A 117 18.93 -11.67 -5.11
N PRO A 118 17.94 -10.76 -4.90
CA PRO A 118 16.97 -10.39 -5.93
C PRO A 118 17.64 -9.61 -7.06
N LYS A 119 16.95 -9.50 -8.20
CA LYS A 119 17.45 -8.76 -9.37
C LYS A 119 17.48 -7.24 -9.15
N VAL A 120 16.65 -6.73 -8.25
CA VAL A 120 16.43 -5.30 -8.00
C VAL A 120 16.70 -4.94 -6.55
N MET A 121 16.92 -3.66 -6.31
CA MET A 121 17.02 -3.08 -4.97
C MET A 121 15.65 -3.11 -4.27
N SER A 122 15.66 -3.12 -2.95
CA SER A 122 14.45 -2.99 -2.13
C SER A 122 14.47 -1.70 -1.32
N ALA A 123 13.32 -1.32 -0.82
CA ALA A 123 13.19 -0.23 0.14
C ALA A 123 12.08 -0.53 1.14
N VAL A 124 12.25 -0.08 2.36
CA VAL A 124 11.25 -0.12 3.42
C VAL A 124 10.50 1.20 3.41
N VAL A 125 9.18 1.13 3.28
CA VAL A 125 8.28 2.29 3.36
C VAL A 125 7.56 2.25 4.70
N HIS A 126 7.56 3.38 5.38
CA HIS A 126 6.77 3.59 6.60
C HIS A 126 5.57 4.47 6.27
N ILE A 127 4.38 4.04 6.68
CA ILE A 127 3.10 4.68 6.38
C ILE A 127 2.36 4.88 7.70
N GLU A 128 1.94 6.10 7.97
CA GLU A 128 1.16 6.48 9.14
C GLU A 128 -0.16 7.11 8.70
N PRO A 129 -1.31 6.73 9.30
CA PRO A 129 -2.59 7.31 8.95
C PRO A 129 -2.63 8.78 9.33
N VAL A 130 -3.36 9.57 8.54
CA VAL A 130 -3.68 10.96 8.85
C VAL A 130 -5.18 11.15 8.77
N GLU A 131 -5.68 12.24 9.34
CA GLU A 131 -7.06 12.62 9.16
C GLU A 131 -7.41 12.69 7.67
N ALA A 132 -8.39 11.91 7.25
CA ALA A 132 -8.75 11.85 5.85
C ALA A 132 -9.44 13.14 5.41
N PRO A 133 -9.22 13.59 4.17
CA PRO A 133 -10.07 14.59 3.58
C PRO A 133 -11.54 14.12 3.62
N GLU A 134 -12.43 14.99 4.03
CA GLU A 134 -13.85 14.70 4.15
C GLU A 134 -14.48 14.40 2.76
N ASP A 135 -15.58 13.66 2.78
CA ASP A 135 -16.58 13.49 1.71
C ASP A 135 -16.20 12.65 0.48
N VAL A 136 -15.05 12.01 0.39
CA VAL A 136 -14.73 11.12 -0.74
C VAL A 136 -14.52 9.67 -0.29
N ALA A 137 -15.42 8.78 -0.69
CA ALA A 137 -15.24 7.37 -0.46
C ALA A 137 -13.98 6.85 -1.19
N PHE A 138 -13.14 6.07 -0.51
CA PHE A 138 -11.90 5.51 -1.08
C PHE A 138 -12.14 4.77 -2.40
N ARG A 139 -13.23 4.01 -2.52
CA ARG A 139 -13.62 3.33 -3.77
C ARG A 139 -13.87 4.28 -4.93
N THR A 140 -14.37 5.48 -4.67
CA THR A 140 -14.55 6.51 -5.72
C THR A 140 -13.19 7.03 -6.18
N LEU A 141 -12.30 7.34 -5.25
CA LEU A 141 -10.93 7.73 -5.55
C LEU A 141 -10.19 6.62 -6.32
N GLU A 142 -10.37 5.37 -5.93
CA GLU A 142 -9.76 4.22 -6.60
C GLU A 142 -10.21 4.09 -8.07
N LYS A 143 -11.51 4.23 -8.34
CA LYS A 143 -12.07 4.23 -9.70
C LYS A 143 -11.57 5.42 -10.51
N LEU A 144 -11.59 6.61 -9.92
CA LEU A 144 -11.11 7.84 -10.57
C LEU A 144 -9.64 7.73 -10.96
N THR A 145 -8.79 7.33 -10.03
CA THR A 145 -7.35 7.20 -10.27
C THR A 145 -7.02 6.07 -11.25
N ALA A 146 -7.79 4.96 -11.24
CA ALA A 146 -7.65 3.91 -12.23
C ALA A 146 -7.93 4.41 -13.65
N ALA A 147 -8.98 5.20 -13.84
CA ALA A 147 -9.31 5.79 -15.12
C ALA A 147 -8.29 6.87 -15.54
N ALA A 148 -7.96 7.80 -14.63
CA ALA A 148 -7.05 8.91 -14.91
C ALA A 148 -5.64 8.44 -15.30
N PHE A 149 -5.08 7.49 -14.57
CA PHE A 149 -3.73 6.98 -14.80
C PHE A 149 -3.66 5.78 -15.78
N GLY A 150 -4.80 5.19 -16.13
CA GLY A 150 -4.86 4.06 -17.08
C GLY A 150 -4.40 4.41 -18.49
N GLN A 151 -4.46 5.67 -18.86
CA GLN A 151 -4.08 6.16 -20.20
C GLN A 151 -3.19 7.41 -20.11
N ARG A 152 -2.04 7.33 -19.42
CA ARG A 152 -1.14 8.45 -19.11
C ARG A 152 -0.75 9.36 -20.29
N ARG A 153 -0.84 8.87 -21.53
CA ARG A 153 -0.51 9.66 -22.74
C ARG A 153 -1.71 10.38 -23.35
N LYS A 154 -2.92 10.20 -22.82
CA LYS A 154 -4.13 10.88 -23.28
C LYS A 154 -4.48 12.04 -22.34
N MET A 155 -5.20 13.00 -22.88
CA MET A 155 -5.79 14.08 -22.08
C MET A 155 -6.72 13.50 -21.00
N LEU A 156 -6.78 14.13 -19.84
CA LEU A 156 -7.55 13.67 -18.70
C LEU A 156 -9.04 13.51 -19.06
N ARG A 157 -9.60 14.45 -19.81
CA ARG A 157 -10.98 14.39 -20.35
C ARG A 157 -11.25 13.10 -21.12
N GLN A 158 -10.29 12.61 -21.91
CA GLN A 158 -10.44 11.34 -22.65
C GLN A 158 -10.33 10.11 -21.73
N SER A 159 -9.48 10.18 -20.73
CA SER A 159 -9.31 9.09 -19.78
C SER A 159 -10.53 8.91 -18.88
N LEU A 160 -11.19 10.01 -18.51
CA LEU A 160 -12.31 10.03 -17.58
C LEU A 160 -13.69 9.91 -18.23
N LYS A 161 -13.82 10.02 -19.56
CA LYS A 161 -15.12 10.05 -20.25
C LYS A 161 -16.07 8.86 -19.95
N GLY A 162 -15.51 7.74 -19.50
CA GLY A 162 -16.27 6.55 -19.11
C GLY A 162 -16.85 6.61 -17.70
N LEU A 163 -16.50 7.62 -16.90
CA LEU A 163 -17.03 7.81 -15.56
C LEU A 163 -18.21 8.77 -15.59
N PRO A 164 -19.37 8.40 -15.02
CA PRO A 164 -20.56 9.28 -14.97
C PRO A 164 -20.23 10.60 -14.25
N GLY A 165 -20.63 11.73 -14.84
CA GLY A 165 -20.44 13.07 -14.28
C GLY A 165 -19.00 13.61 -14.33
N ALA A 166 -18.01 12.83 -14.79
CA ALA A 166 -16.61 13.23 -14.73
C ALA A 166 -16.30 14.44 -15.65
N LEU A 167 -16.92 14.54 -16.81
CA LEU A 167 -16.69 15.67 -17.74
C LEU A 167 -17.23 16.97 -17.16
N GLU A 168 -18.41 16.96 -16.57
CA GLU A 168 -19.01 18.10 -15.89
C GLU A 168 -18.16 18.52 -14.67
N ALA A 169 -17.66 17.53 -13.90
CA ALA A 169 -16.78 17.81 -12.78
C ALA A 169 -15.45 18.46 -13.21
N LEU A 170 -14.87 18.06 -14.35
CA LEU A 170 -13.68 18.70 -14.91
C LEU A 170 -13.95 20.15 -15.29
N GLU A 171 -15.11 20.44 -15.93
CA GLU A 171 -15.51 21.80 -16.28
C GLU A 171 -15.69 22.69 -15.04
N VAL A 172 -16.37 22.17 -14.01
CA VAL A 172 -16.53 22.89 -12.73
C VAL A 172 -15.19 23.14 -12.04
N ALA A 173 -14.25 22.18 -12.12
CA ALA A 173 -12.91 22.32 -11.56
C ALA A 173 -11.95 23.18 -12.42
N GLY A 174 -12.38 23.62 -13.62
CA GLY A 174 -11.52 24.38 -14.54
C GLY A 174 -10.34 23.57 -15.09
N ILE A 175 -10.52 22.25 -15.25
CA ILE A 175 -9.48 21.33 -15.73
C ILE A 175 -9.83 20.90 -17.16
N ASP A 176 -8.89 21.10 -18.11
CA ASP A 176 -8.99 20.67 -19.49
C ASP A 176 -8.54 19.21 -19.73
#